data_7d964844a829a02f52c9f9fb0588c2bf
#
_entry.id   7d964844a829a02f52c9f9fb0588c2bf
#
_cell.length_a   1.000
_cell.length_b   1.000
_cell.length_c   1.000
_cell.angle_alpha   90.00
_cell.angle_beta   90.00
_cell.angle_gamma   90.00
#
_symmetry.space_group_name_H-M   'P 1'
#
loop_
_entity.id
_entity.type
_entity.pdbx_description
1 polymer ?
#
loop_
_entity_poly.entity_id
_entity_poly.type
_entity_poly.pdbx_seq_one_letter_code
_entity_poly.pdbx_strand_id
1 'polypeptide(L)'
;LQIAALLSRGLANSPMYGARIDVVSGNFVTAKPYGIRDGVDFQLTGEVRTVDTDAIQRHLDNHNIVLLGPTGYSTTGEVFNLLAEEVATRTAIHLKADKLIFLGKQHGLLNEHGQLQREISPHKLDAQIEKYQDSNPDIAVHLRGAKKASTHGVHRVHLISYAYDGALVEELFTRDGSGTMITDAHYEEVRMANIQDVGGLINLLRPLEEEGILVYRSRERLENEIGQFAVIERDGMILACAALYPLPAAEGEIRSAEIA
;
A
#
# COMPACT_ATOMS: atom_id res chain seq x y z
N LEU A 1 2.68 20.80 -12.94
CA LEU A 1 2.89 22.13 -12.33
C LEU A 1 1.99 22.37 -11.11
N GLN A 2 0.68 22.12 -11.17
CA GLN A 2 -0.24 22.38 -10.04
C GLN A 2 0.09 21.55 -8.80
N ILE A 3 0.35 20.24 -8.93
CA ILE A 3 0.71 19.36 -7.81
C ILE A 3 2.02 19.83 -7.15
N ALA A 4 3.04 20.12 -7.95
CA ALA A 4 4.31 20.64 -7.43
C ALA A 4 4.11 21.99 -6.71
N ALA A 5 3.29 22.87 -7.25
CA ALA A 5 2.96 24.15 -6.62
C ALA A 5 2.21 23.97 -5.29
N LEU A 6 1.30 22.99 -5.18
CA LEU A 6 0.59 22.67 -3.94
C LEU A 6 1.53 22.13 -2.87
N LEU A 7 2.43 21.22 -3.25
CA LEU A 7 3.43 20.63 -2.35
C LEU A 7 4.48 21.65 -1.88
N SER A 8 4.72 22.71 -2.70
CA SER A 8 5.65 23.80 -2.36
C SER A 8 5.03 24.86 -1.43
N ARG A 9 3.73 24.79 -1.14
CA ARG A 9 3.04 25.76 -0.29
C ARG A 9 3.16 25.38 1.17
N GLY A 10 4.04 26.05 1.90
CA GLY A 10 3.90 26.17 3.35
C GLY A 10 2.83 27.22 3.66
N LEU A 11 1.59 26.82 3.97
CA LEU A 11 0.55 27.75 4.39
C LEU A 11 0.89 28.31 5.77
N ALA A 12 0.97 29.65 5.89
CA ALA A 12 1.10 30.30 7.19
C ALA A 12 -0.05 29.84 8.12
N ASN A 13 0.26 29.52 9.36
CA ASN A 13 -0.66 29.00 10.37
C ASN A 13 -1.24 27.59 10.08
N SER A 14 -0.56 26.79 9.27
CA SER A 14 -0.88 25.36 9.08
C SER A 14 0.21 24.48 9.66
N PRO A 15 -0.06 23.17 9.94
CA PRO A 15 0.97 22.19 10.30
C PRO A 15 2.09 22.07 9.25
N MET A 16 1.85 22.51 8.03
CA MET A 16 2.81 22.52 6.92
C MET A 16 3.69 23.77 6.90
N TYR A 17 3.52 24.69 7.85
CA TYR A 17 4.36 25.91 7.93
C TYR A 17 5.82 25.52 8.14
N GLY A 18 6.67 25.95 7.21
CA GLY A 18 8.10 25.64 7.24
C GLY A 18 8.48 24.22 6.76
N ALA A 19 7.51 23.39 6.34
CA ALA A 19 7.82 22.13 5.70
C ALA A 19 8.52 22.38 4.36
N ARG A 20 9.71 21.81 4.19
CA ARG A 20 10.43 21.81 2.91
C ARG A 20 10.15 20.48 2.24
N ILE A 21 9.27 20.50 1.23
CA ILE A 21 8.96 19.35 0.39
C ILE A 21 9.52 19.64 -0.98
N ASP A 22 10.61 18.97 -1.33
CA ASP A 22 11.22 19.10 -2.64
C ASP A 22 10.55 18.13 -3.61
N VAL A 23 10.09 18.66 -4.75
CA VAL A 23 9.42 17.90 -5.80
C VAL A 23 10.26 17.93 -7.06
N VAL A 24 10.62 16.75 -7.54
CA VAL A 24 11.43 16.57 -8.74
C VAL A 24 10.59 15.93 -9.82
N SER A 25 10.72 16.46 -11.04
CA SER A 25 10.10 15.91 -12.24
C SER A 25 11.14 15.86 -13.35
N GLY A 26 11.10 14.84 -14.21
CA GLY A 26 12.11 14.66 -15.24
C GLY A 26 11.73 13.61 -16.29
N ASN A 27 12.67 13.27 -17.15
CA ASN A 27 12.53 12.30 -18.23
C ASN A 27 12.85 10.86 -17.77
N PHE A 28 12.32 10.47 -16.62
CA PHE A 28 12.58 9.15 -16.02
C PHE A 28 11.93 7.99 -16.76
N VAL A 29 10.95 8.26 -17.65
CA VAL A 29 10.19 7.24 -18.36
C VAL A 29 10.54 7.28 -19.84
N THR A 30 11.12 6.19 -20.34
CA THR A 30 11.33 6.00 -21.77
C THR A 30 10.11 5.29 -22.37
N ALA A 31 9.64 5.83 -23.49
CA ALA A 31 8.47 5.33 -24.22
C ALA A 31 8.86 4.64 -25.52
N LYS A 32 7.96 3.81 -26.01
CA LYS A 32 7.92 3.31 -27.38
C LYS A 32 6.54 3.61 -27.99
N PRO A 33 6.43 3.80 -29.30
CA PRO A 33 5.12 4.04 -29.95
C PRO A 33 4.18 2.83 -29.75
N TYR A 34 2.91 3.12 -29.55
CA TYR A 34 1.84 2.09 -29.57
C TYR A 34 1.68 1.53 -30.99
N GLY A 35 1.90 2.39 -32.00
CA GLY A 35 1.91 2.03 -33.41
C GLY A 35 0.50 1.88 -34.02
N ILE A 36 0.44 1.09 -35.10
CA ILE A 36 -0.80 0.79 -35.78
C ILE A 36 -1.35 -0.53 -35.26
N ARG A 37 -2.59 -0.54 -34.77
CA ARG A 37 -3.31 -1.75 -34.35
C ARG A 37 -4.70 -1.77 -34.95
N ASP A 38 -5.09 -2.89 -35.49
CA ASP A 38 -6.39 -3.08 -36.15
C ASP A 38 -6.71 -2.04 -37.25
N GLY A 39 -5.62 -1.58 -37.93
CA GLY A 39 -5.73 -0.59 -38.99
C GLY A 39 -5.83 0.87 -38.50
N VAL A 40 -5.80 1.11 -37.18
CA VAL A 40 -5.84 2.44 -36.57
C VAL A 40 -4.42 2.87 -36.18
N ASP A 41 -4.00 4.03 -36.65
CA ASP A 41 -2.74 4.66 -36.24
C ASP A 41 -2.97 5.46 -34.94
N PHE A 42 -2.30 5.04 -33.88
CA PHE A 42 -2.38 5.69 -32.57
C PHE A 42 -1.43 6.87 -32.39
N GLN A 43 -0.71 7.26 -33.42
CA GLN A 43 0.14 8.46 -33.50
C GLN A 43 1.08 8.62 -32.29
N LEU A 44 0.86 9.67 -31.48
CA LEU A 44 1.68 9.99 -30.30
C LEU A 44 1.26 9.22 -29.04
N THR A 45 0.44 8.19 -29.15
CA THR A 45 0.18 7.25 -28.05
C THR A 45 1.33 6.27 -27.95
N GLY A 46 1.82 6.06 -26.74
CA GLY A 46 2.93 5.16 -26.45
C GLY A 46 2.65 4.20 -25.33
N GLU A 47 3.59 3.30 -25.15
CA GLU A 47 3.69 2.36 -24.02
C GLU A 47 5.00 2.62 -23.28
N VAL A 48 5.03 2.33 -21.98
CA VAL A 48 6.25 2.40 -21.18
C VAL A 48 7.24 1.35 -21.68
N ARG A 49 8.42 1.79 -22.10
CA ARG A 49 9.54 0.92 -22.49
C ARG A 49 10.40 0.57 -21.28
N THR A 50 10.94 1.59 -20.63
CA THR A 50 11.77 1.45 -19.41
C THR A 50 11.51 2.60 -18.45
N VAL A 51 11.82 2.37 -17.19
CA VAL A 51 11.83 3.38 -16.12
C VAL A 51 13.24 3.47 -15.59
N ASP A 52 13.78 4.67 -15.49
CA ASP A 52 15.10 4.94 -14.90
C ASP A 52 14.99 4.90 -13.36
N THR A 53 15.04 3.69 -12.83
CA THR A 53 14.90 3.43 -11.40
C THR A 53 16.04 4.02 -10.59
N ASP A 54 17.27 4.02 -11.14
CA ASP A 54 18.43 4.53 -10.42
C ASP A 54 18.36 6.04 -10.24
N ALA A 55 17.86 6.76 -11.26
CA ALA A 55 17.64 8.19 -11.14
C ALA A 55 16.52 8.50 -10.15
N ILE A 56 15.41 7.77 -10.21
CA ILE A 56 14.31 7.94 -9.27
C ILE A 56 14.76 7.64 -7.83
N GLN A 57 15.48 6.53 -7.61
CA GLN A 57 15.95 6.13 -6.30
C GLN A 57 16.86 7.19 -5.66
N ARG A 58 17.81 7.75 -6.42
CA ARG A 58 18.65 8.85 -5.91
C ARG A 58 17.85 10.05 -5.41
N HIS A 59 16.72 10.37 -6.03
CA HIS A 59 15.87 11.45 -5.56
C HIS A 59 15.06 11.05 -4.31
N LEU A 60 14.56 9.82 -4.25
CA LEU A 60 13.87 9.30 -3.09
C LEU A 60 14.79 9.22 -1.86
N ASP A 61 16.05 8.78 -2.04
CA ASP A 61 17.07 8.71 -0.97
C ASP A 61 17.40 10.11 -0.40
N ASN A 62 17.24 11.17 -1.21
CA ASN A 62 17.33 12.56 -0.78
C ASN A 62 16.00 13.12 -0.23
N HIS A 63 15.03 12.26 0.09
CA HIS A 63 13.71 12.61 0.61
C HIS A 63 12.88 13.52 -0.32
N ASN A 64 13.16 13.50 -1.63
CA ASN A 64 12.36 14.23 -2.60
C ASN A 64 11.12 13.43 -2.99
N ILE A 65 10.03 14.13 -3.32
CA ILE A 65 8.90 13.54 -4.01
C ILE A 65 9.20 13.53 -5.51
N VAL A 66 9.16 12.35 -6.13
CA VAL A 66 9.34 12.21 -7.58
C VAL A 66 7.97 12.21 -8.25
N LEU A 67 7.70 13.25 -9.03
CA LEU A 67 6.44 13.43 -9.75
C LEU A 67 6.60 12.98 -11.21
N LEU A 68 5.95 11.87 -11.57
CA LEU A 68 5.89 11.36 -12.93
C LEU A 68 4.57 11.75 -13.59
N GLY A 69 4.64 12.25 -14.82
CA GLY A 69 3.46 12.52 -15.66
C GLY A 69 3.14 11.35 -16.59
N PRO A 70 1.95 11.36 -17.22
CA PRO A 70 1.56 10.36 -18.23
C PRO A 70 2.22 10.66 -19.59
N THR A 71 3.51 10.93 -19.57
CA THR A 71 4.32 11.20 -20.77
C THR A 71 5.64 10.45 -20.68
N GLY A 72 6.14 10.01 -21.83
CA GLY A 72 7.43 9.38 -21.94
C GLY A 72 8.17 9.85 -23.20
N TYR A 73 9.47 9.64 -23.21
CA TYR A 73 10.35 10.09 -24.28
C TYR A 73 10.92 8.88 -25.02
N SER A 74 10.92 8.90 -26.36
CA SER A 74 11.65 7.90 -27.13
C SER A 74 13.16 8.18 -27.07
N THR A 75 13.93 7.20 -27.47
CA THR A 75 15.39 7.36 -27.62
C THR A 75 15.79 8.35 -28.72
N THR A 76 14.85 8.69 -29.60
CA THR A 76 14.98 9.67 -30.67
C THR A 76 14.49 11.07 -30.30
N GLY A 77 13.98 11.24 -29.05
CA GLY A 77 13.53 12.53 -28.53
C GLY A 77 12.06 12.86 -28.78
N GLU A 78 11.30 11.91 -29.34
CA GLU A 78 9.84 12.10 -29.50
C GLU A 78 9.12 11.94 -28.17
N VAL A 79 8.01 12.66 -28.01
CA VAL A 79 7.19 12.63 -26.79
C VAL A 79 5.91 11.84 -27.07
N PHE A 80 5.62 10.88 -26.20
CA PHE A 80 4.44 10.05 -26.28
C PHE A 80 3.53 10.23 -25.08
N ASN A 81 2.22 10.21 -25.31
CA ASN A 81 1.21 10.10 -24.26
C ASN A 81 1.15 8.66 -23.76
N LEU A 82 1.27 8.47 -22.47
CA LEU A 82 1.23 7.17 -21.81
C LEU A 82 -0.03 7.07 -20.94
N LEU A 83 -0.44 5.85 -20.66
CA LEU A 83 -1.46 5.59 -19.64
C LEU A 83 -0.83 5.81 -18.25
N ALA A 84 -1.42 6.68 -17.43
CA ALA A 84 -0.89 7.02 -16.10
C ALA A 84 -0.77 5.78 -15.20
N GLU A 85 -1.76 4.88 -15.27
CA GLU A 85 -1.78 3.63 -14.54
C GLU A 85 -0.67 2.67 -14.99
N GLU A 86 -0.31 2.69 -16.26
CA GLU A 86 0.83 1.90 -16.75
C GLU A 86 2.15 2.47 -16.21
N VAL A 87 2.32 3.80 -16.25
CA VAL A 87 3.49 4.47 -15.66
C VAL A 87 3.61 4.12 -14.19
N ALA A 88 2.52 4.26 -13.42
CA ALA A 88 2.50 3.94 -11.99
C ALA A 88 2.83 2.47 -11.73
N THR A 89 2.17 1.55 -12.44
CA THR A 89 2.37 0.11 -12.29
C THR A 89 3.82 -0.31 -12.61
N ARG A 90 4.35 0.17 -13.74
CA ARG A 90 5.73 -0.14 -14.15
C ARG A 90 6.75 0.43 -13.17
N THR A 91 6.53 1.66 -12.72
CA THR A 91 7.40 2.31 -11.74
C THR A 91 7.40 1.55 -10.42
N ALA A 92 6.23 1.19 -9.90
CA ALA A 92 6.11 0.42 -8.66
C ALA A 92 6.82 -0.93 -8.73
N ILE A 93 6.65 -1.67 -9.84
CA ILE A 93 7.31 -2.97 -10.06
C ILE A 93 8.84 -2.81 -10.09
N HIS A 94 9.35 -1.85 -10.87
CA HIS A 94 10.80 -1.72 -11.05
C HIS A 94 11.49 -1.15 -9.80
N LEU A 95 10.84 -0.27 -9.04
CA LEU A 95 11.32 0.22 -7.75
C LEU A 95 11.13 -0.80 -6.62
N LYS A 96 10.43 -1.91 -6.86
CA LYS A 96 10.00 -2.86 -5.81
C LYS A 96 9.29 -2.13 -4.68
N ALA A 97 8.34 -1.27 -5.04
CA ALA A 97 7.59 -0.48 -4.09
C ALA A 97 6.80 -1.39 -3.14
N ASP A 98 6.76 -1.02 -1.86
CA ASP A 98 5.98 -1.75 -0.86
C ASP A 98 4.48 -1.65 -1.14
N LYS A 99 4.04 -0.49 -1.62
CA LYS A 99 2.63 -0.19 -1.89
C LYS A 99 2.47 0.53 -3.21
N LEU A 100 1.38 0.21 -3.91
CA LEU A 100 0.88 0.96 -5.06
C LEU A 100 -0.55 1.40 -4.76
N ILE A 101 -0.85 2.69 -4.90
CA ILE A 101 -2.16 3.24 -4.58
C ILE A 101 -2.75 3.85 -5.83
N PHE A 102 -3.91 3.35 -6.25
CA PHE A 102 -4.72 3.94 -7.30
C PHE A 102 -5.83 4.80 -6.69
N LEU A 103 -5.90 6.04 -7.13
CA LEU A 103 -6.93 6.99 -6.74
C LEU A 103 -8.00 7.06 -7.83
N GLY A 104 -9.15 6.45 -7.58
CA GLY A 104 -10.29 6.43 -8.47
C GLY A 104 -11.46 7.30 -7.97
N LYS A 105 -12.56 7.31 -8.71
CA LYS A 105 -13.79 7.98 -8.29
C LYS A 105 -14.54 7.18 -7.22
N GLN A 106 -14.43 5.86 -7.26
CA GLN A 106 -15.15 4.95 -6.35
C GLN A 106 -14.27 4.57 -5.15
N HIS A 107 -14.91 4.25 -4.02
CA HIS A 107 -14.23 3.88 -2.78
C HIS A 107 -13.47 2.55 -2.85
N GLY A 108 -13.65 1.77 -3.90
CA GLY A 108 -13.06 0.45 -4.07
C GLY A 108 -14.03 -0.51 -4.73
N LEU A 109 -13.85 -1.80 -4.52
CA LEU A 109 -14.71 -2.86 -5.05
C LEU A 109 -15.89 -3.11 -4.13
N LEU A 110 -17.04 -3.40 -4.74
CA LEU A 110 -18.24 -3.79 -4.00
C LEU A 110 -18.48 -5.29 -4.12
N ASN A 111 -18.82 -5.92 -3.00
CA ASN A 111 -19.27 -7.30 -2.94
C ASN A 111 -20.67 -7.46 -3.58
N GLU A 112 -21.22 -8.68 -3.58
CA GLU A 112 -22.54 -8.98 -4.13
C GLU A 112 -23.71 -8.28 -3.38
N HIS A 113 -23.47 -7.86 -2.16
CA HIS A 113 -24.42 -7.13 -1.31
C HIS A 113 -24.27 -5.61 -1.41
N GLY A 114 -23.41 -5.10 -2.31
CA GLY A 114 -23.15 -3.65 -2.46
C GLY A 114 -22.31 -3.04 -1.36
N GLN A 115 -21.69 -3.84 -0.50
CA GLN A 115 -20.80 -3.37 0.55
C GLN A 115 -19.36 -3.33 0.07
N LEU A 116 -18.56 -2.41 0.62
CA LEU A 116 -17.15 -2.29 0.31
C LEU A 116 -16.41 -3.59 0.65
N GLN A 117 -15.74 -4.17 -0.34
CA GLN A 117 -14.85 -5.29 -0.16
C GLN A 117 -13.48 -4.76 0.23
N ARG A 118 -13.15 -4.88 1.51
CA ARG A 118 -11.92 -4.30 2.06
C ARG A 118 -10.64 -4.97 1.58
N GLU A 119 -10.72 -6.27 1.31
CA GLU A 119 -9.57 -7.04 0.87
C GLU A 119 -9.95 -8.04 -0.21
N ILE A 120 -9.06 -8.24 -1.19
CA ILE A 120 -9.20 -9.22 -2.25
C ILE A 120 -7.84 -9.80 -2.66
N SER A 121 -7.81 -11.12 -2.85
CA SER A 121 -6.61 -11.80 -3.37
C SER A 121 -6.41 -11.51 -4.87
N PRO A 122 -5.16 -11.33 -5.36
CA PRO A 122 -4.83 -11.16 -6.76
C PRO A 122 -5.42 -12.23 -7.69
N HIS A 123 -5.58 -13.45 -7.21
CA HIS A 123 -6.16 -14.56 -7.97
C HIS A 123 -7.65 -14.37 -8.33
N LYS A 124 -8.37 -13.51 -7.59
CA LYS A 124 -9.78 -13.21 -7.83
C LYS A 124 -10.00 -12.01 -8.74
N LEU A 125 -8.92 -11.33 -9.16
CA LEU A 125 -9.04 -10.09 -9.94
C LEU A 125 -9.55 -10.31 -11.37
N ASP A 126 -9.33 -11.46 -11.99
CA ASP A 126 -9.81 -11.72 -13.36
C ASP A 126 -11.32 -11.59 -13.45
N ALA A 127 -12.05 -12.21 -12.55
CA ALA A 127 -13.50 -12.12 -12.50
C ALA A 127 -13.98 -10.67 -12.24
N GLN A 128 -13.23 -9.89 -11.43
CA GLN A 128 -13.56 -8.49 -11.22
C GLN A 128 -13.26 -7.63 -12.47
N ILE A 129 -12.14 -7.88 -13.14
CA ILE A 129 -11.80 -7.19 -14.39
C ILE A 129 -12.91 -7.41 -15.44
N GLU A 130 -13.34 -8.64 -15.63
CA GLU A 130 -14.44 -8.98 -16.57
C GLU A 130 -15.75 -8.27 -16.17
N LYS A 131 -16.10 -8.30 -14.86
CA LYS A 131 -17.30 -7.63 -14.35
C LYS A 131 -17.32 -6.12 -14.62
N TYR A 132 -16.17 -5.46 -14.50
CA TYR A 132 -16.05 -4.00 -14.62
C TYR A 132 -15.64 -3.52 -16.02
N GLN A 133 -15.22 -4.40 -16.92
CA GLN A 133 -14.67 -4.04 -18.24
C GLN A 133 -15.61 -3.12 -19.04
N ASP A 134 -16.90 -3.42 -19.04
CA ASP A 134 -17.91 -2.65 -19.79
C ASP A 134 -18.63 -1.62 -18.91
N SER A 135 -18.83 -1.93 -17.63
CA SER A 135 -19.60 -1.08 -16.70
C SER A 135 -18.79 0.06 -16.11
N ASN A 136 -17.50 -0.13 -15.89
CA ASN A 136 -16.59 0.87 -15.36
C ASN A 136 -15.14 0.63 -15.82
N PRO A 137 -14.79 1.08 -17.05
CA PRO A 137 -13.48 0.86 -17.64
C PRO A 137 -12.32 1.37 -16.77
N ASP A 138 -12.50 2.46 -16.02
CA ASP A 138 -11.45 3.04 -15.16
C ASP A 138 -11.04 2.06 -14.05
N ILE A 139 -12.02 1.46 -13.37
CA ILE A 139 -11.74 0.40 -12.38
C ILE A 139 -11.06 -0.79 -13.04
N ALA A 140 -11.52 -1.22 -14.20
CA ALA A 140 -10.91 -2.35 -14.91
C ALA A 140 -9.45 -2.09 -15.27
N VAL A 141 -9.08 -0.85 -15.60
CA VAL A 141 -7.68 -0.43 -15.83
C VAL A 141 -6.88 -0.52 -14.53
N HIS A 142 -7.39 0.03 -13.42
CA HIS A 142 -6.75 -0.07 -12.11
C HIS A 142 -6.55 -1.54 -11.69
N LEU A 143 -7.55 -2.39 -11.86
CA LEU A 143 -7.47 -3.82 -11.53
C LEU A 143 -6.43 -4.57 -12.37
N ARG A 144 -6.33 -4.27 -13.67
CA ARG A 144 -5.26 -4.82 -14.52
C ARG A 144 -3.88 -4.39 -14.03
N GLY A 145 -3.72 -3.11 -13.67
CA GLY A 145 -2.50 -2.58 -13.08
C GLY A 145 -2.18 -3.26 -11.74
N ALA A 146 -3.17 -3.40 -10.87
CA ALA A 146 -3.06 -4.04 -9.57
C ALA A 146 -2.63 -5.51 -9.70
N LYS A 147 -3.30 -6.27 -10.57
CA LYS A 147 -2.93 -7.66 -10.83
C LYS A 147 -1.50 -7.78 -11.30
N LYS A 148 -1.10 -6.94 -12.27
CA LYS A 148 0.26 -6.93 -12.80
C LYS A 148 1.29 -6.57 -11.73
N ALA A 149 1.01 -5.57 -10.90
CA ALA A 149 1.90 -5.15 -9.81
C ALA A 149 2.08 -6.27 -8.78
N SER A 150 0.98 -6.86 -8.30
CA SER A 150 1.00 -7.94 -7.30
C SER A 150 1.75 -9.17 -7.78
N THR A 151 1.54 -9.58 -9.04
CA THR A 151 2.25 -10.74 -9.62
C THR A 151 3.74 -10.50 -9.87
N HIS A 152 4.20 -9.24 -9.80
CA HIS A 152 5.61 -8.86 -9.99
C HIS A 152 6.25 -8.30 -8.71
N GLY A 153 5.69 -8.62 -7.54
CA GLY A 153 6.35 -8.41 -6.26
C GLY A 153 6.00 -7.10 -5.54
N VAL A 154 4.99 -6.36 -6.00
CA VAL A 154 4.39 -5.30 -5.18
C VAL A 154 3.43 -5.94 -4.19
N HIS A 155 3.77 -5.87 -2.91
CA HIS A 155 3.08 -6.64 -1.88
C HIS A 155 1.63 -6.21 -1.66
N ARG A 156 1.33 -4.91 -1.80
CA ARG A 156 0.00 -4.36 -1.58
C ARG A 156 -0.36 -3.35 -2.64
N VAL A 157 -1.55 -3.49 -3.17
CA VAL A 157 -2.11 -2.48 -4.07
C VAL A 157 -3.44 -2.02 -3.49
N HIS A 158 -3.63 -0.72 -3.41
CA HIS A 158 -4.80 -0.11 -2.81
C HIS A 158 -5.63 0.61 -3.88
N LEU A 159 -6.94 0.45 -3.83
CA LEU A 159 -7.90 1.21 -4.62
C LEU A 159 -8.69 2.10 -3.67
N ILE A 160 -8.49 3.40 -3.73
CA ILE A 160 -9.15 4.38 -2.87
C ILE A 160 -9.82 5.47 -3.67
N SER A 161 -10.71 6.24 -3.02
CA SER A 161 -11.42 7.33 -3.69
C SER A 161 -10.72 8.67 -3.49
N TYR A 162 -10.55 9.42 -4.58
CA TYR A 162 -10.16 10.83 -4.50
C TYR A 162 -11.35 11.76 -4.12
N ALA A 163 -12.58 11.25 -4.18
CA ALA A 163 -13.78 12.02 -3.82
C ALA A 163 -14.02 12.10 -2.29
N TYR A 164 -13.32 11.27 -1.52
CA TYR A 164 -13.38 11.26 -0.07
C TYR A 164 -12.13 11.94 0.51
N ASP A 165 -12.32 13.06 1.21
CA ASP A 165 -11.22 13.78 1.83
C ASP A 165 -10.64 12.98 3.01
N GLY A 166 -9.31 12.87 3.04
CA GLY A 166 -8.62 12.05 4.02
C GLY A 166 -8.49 10.56 3.68
N ALA A 167 -9.07 10.07 2.56
CA ALA A 167 -9.02 8.66 2.18
C ALA A 167 -7.62 8.05 2.20
N LEU A 168 -6.62 8.78 1.71
CA LEU A 168 -5.23 8.32 1.70
C LEU A 168 -4.67 8.15 3.11
N VAL A 169 -4.97 9.08 4.01
CA VAL A 169 -4.51 9.04 5.40
C VAL A 169 -5.19 7.89 6.13
N GLU A 170 -6.51 7.74 5.97
CA GLU A 170 -7.27 6.64 6.54
C GLU A 170 -6.76 5.28 6.06
N GLU A 171 -6.51 5.14 4.74
CA GLU A 171 -6.00 3.89 4.16
C GLU A 171 -4.62 3.50 4.67
N LEU A 172 -3.74 4.48 4.90
CA LEU A 172 -2.36 4.21 5.30
C LEU A 172 -2.15 4.07 6.81
N PHE A 173 -3.01 4.70 7.62
CA PHE A 173 -2.78 4.83 9.06
C PHE A 173 -3.88 4.22 9.93
N THR A 174 -4.92 3.60 9.36
CA THR A 174 -5.93 2.88 10.11
C THR A 174 -5.96 1.40 9.73
N ARG A 175 -6.45 0.58 10.66
CA ARG A 175 -6.59 -0.87 10.46
C ARG A 175 -7.56 -1.21 9.33
N ASP A 176 -8.69 -0.51 9.29
CA ASP A 176 -9.80 -0.86 8.39
C ASP A 176 -9.64 -0.23 7.00
N GLY A 177 -8.83 0.83 6.89
CA GLY A 177 -8.65 1.56 5.65
C GLY A 177 -9.92 2.22 5.11
N SER A 178 -9.82 2.89 3.97
CA SER A 178 -10.94 3.58 3.30
C SER A 178 -11.37 2.90 2.00
N GLY A 179 -10.57 1.98 1.48
CA GLY A 179 -10.71 1.40 0.16
C GLY A 179 -10.69 -0.12 0.10
N THR A 180 -10.22 -0.63 -1.04
CA THR A 180 -9.98 -2.06 -1.24
C THR A 180 -8.48 -2.31 -1.36
N MET A 181 -7.96 -3.16 -0.51
CA MET A 181 -6.59 -3.65 -0.59
C MET A 181 -6.53 -4.94 -1.39
N ILE A 182 -5.61 -5.00 -2.34
CA ILE A 182 -5.27 -6.20 -3.09
C ILE A 182 -3.95 -6.73 -2.53
N THR A 183 -4.00 -7.90 -1.92
CA THR A 183 -2.83 -8.54 -1.34
C THR A 183 -2.98 -10.07 -1.41
N ASP A 184 -1.86 -10.76 -1.47
CA ASP A 184 -1.85 -12.20 -1.22
C ASP A 184 -1.82 -12.42 0.30
N ALA A 185 -2.84 -13.08 0.82
CA ALA A 185 -3.13 -13.22 2.26
C ALA A 185 -2.04 -13.93 3.10
N HIS A 186 -0.86 -14.16 2.55
CA HIS A 186 0.27 -14.79 3.25
C HIS A 186 1.17 -13.79 4.00
N TYR A 187 0.76 -12.53 4.16
CA TYR A 187 1.59 -11.48 4.79
C TYR A 187 1.35 -11.25 6.27
N GLU A 188 0.41 -11.97 6.88
CA GLU A 188 0.31 -12.03 8.33
C GLU A 188 1.16 -13.20 8.83
N GLU A 189 2.46 -13.01 8.92
CA GLU A 189 3.36 -14.02 9.46
C GLU A 189 3.30 -13.98 10.99
N VAL A 190 2.98 -15.12 11.58
CA VAL A 190 3.11 -15.30 13.02
C VAL A 190 4.59 -15.44 13.34
N ARG A 191 5.14 -14.50 14.09
CA ARG A 191 6.52 -14.54 14.56
C ARG A 191 6.62 -14.37 16.06
N MET A 192 7.72 -14.81 16.63
CA MET A 192 8.02 -14.49 18.03
C MET A 192 8.27 -13.01 18.19
N ALA A 193 7.72 -12.45 19.28
CA ALA A 193 7.92 -11.07 19.63
C ALA A 193 9.37 -10.79 20.08
N ASN A 194 9.81 -9.56 19.86
CA ASN A 194 11.10 -9.05 20.31
C ASN A 194 10.91 -7.75 21.11
N ILE A 195 11.99 -7.23 21.68
CA ILE A 195 11.93 -6.06 22.58
C ILE A 195 11.35 -4.79 21.90
N GLN A 196 11.45 -4.68 20.57
CA GLN A 196 10.91 -3.54 19.83
C GLN A 196 9.39 -3.60 19.74
N ASP A 197 8.79 -4.77 19.88
CA ASP A 197 7.35 -4.99 19.81
C ASP A 197 6.60 -4.59 21.09
N VAL A 198 7.30 -4.36 22.18
CA VAL A 198 6.71 -4.04 23.51
C VAL A 198 5.76 -2.84 23.42
N GLY A 199 6.13 -1.80 22.67
CA GLY A 199 5.29 -0.62 22.47
C GLY A 199 3.97 -0.96 21.75
N GLY A 200 4.05 -1.77 20.71
CA GLY A 200 2.88 -2.25 19.95
C GLY A 200 1.97 -3.16 20.80
N LEU A 201 2.57 -4.06 21.58
CA LEU A 201 1.84 -4.93 22.50
C LEU A 201 1.08 -4.13 23.58
N ILE A 202 1.71 -3.12 24.17
CA ILE A 202 1.04 -2.24 25.15
C ILE A 202 -0.17 -1.56 24.51
N ASN A 203 -0.04 -1.05 23.29
CA ASN A 203 -1.14 -0.38 22.61
C ASN A 203 -2.29 -1.34 22.28
N LEU A 204 -1.97 -2.60 21.94
CA LEU A 204 -2.97 -3.63 21.66
C LEU A 204 -3.68 -4.10 22.94
N LEU A 205 -2.94 -4.32 24.03
CA LEU A 205 -3.47 -4.92 25.25
C LEU A 205 -4.20 -3.92 26.14
N ARG A 206 -3.77 -2.65 26.16
CA ARG A 206 -4.32 -1.62 27.05
C ARG A 206 -5.86 -1.50 27.04
N PRO A 207 -6.54 -1.43 25.88
CA PRO A 207 -7.99 -1.35 25.86
C PRO A 207 -8.65 -2.54 26.56
N LEU A 208 -8.11 -3.75 26.36
CA LEU A 208 -8.63 -4.99 26.95
C LEU A 208 -8.35 -5.07 28.47
N GLU A 209 -7.25 -4.50 28.91
CA GLU A 209 -6.91 -4.36 30.33
C GLU A 209 -7.83 -3.34 31.02
N GLU A 210 -8.12 -2.21 30.38
CA GLU A 210 -9.04 -1.17 30.87
C GLU A 210 -10.50 -1.68 30.96
N GLU A 211 -10.91 -2.55 30.06
CA GLU A 211 -12.21 -3.24 30.10
C GLU A 211 -12.26 -4.41 31.09
N GLY A 212 -11.13 -4.76 31.70
CA GLY A 212 -11.02 -5.86 32.67
C GLY A 212 -11.08 -7.25 32.04
N ILE A 213 -10.89 -7.36 30.71
CA ILE A 213 -10.85 -8.63 29.98
C ILE A 213 -9.49 -9.31 30.22
N LEU A 214 -8.42 -8.53 30.28
CA LEU A 214 -7.07 -9.01 30.53
C LEU A 214 -6.52 -8.43 31.85
N VAL A 215 -5.61 -9.19 32.46
CA VAL A 215 -4.89 -8.72 33.65
C VAL A 215 -3.80 -7.73 33.25
N TYR A 216 -3.74 -6.59 33.93
CA TYR A 216 -2.75 -5.55 33.70
C TYR A 216 -1.32 -6.09 33.79
N ARG A 217 -0.50 -5.75 32.78
CA ARG A 217 0.92 -6.06 32.73
C ARG A 217 1.74 -4.78 32.63
N SER A 218 2.69 -4.62 33.58
CA SER A 218 3.63 -3.52 33.49
C SER A 218 4.54 -3.70 32.28
N ARG A 219 5.05 -2.59 31.75
CA ARG A 219 6.04 -2.59 30.67
C ARG A 219 7.25 -3.48 30.98
N GLU A 220 7.78 -3.37 32.20
CA GLU A 220 8.91 -4.17 32.66
C GLU A 220 8.61 -5.69 32.62
N ARG A 221 7.40 -6.07 32.98
CA ARG A 221 6.96 -7.46 32.90
C ARG A 221 6.89 -7.95 31.46
N LEU A 222 6.32 -7.15 30.55
CA LEU A 222 6.27 -7.47 29.12
C LEU A 222 7.68 -7.60 28.52
N GLU A 223 8.61 -6.71 28.88
CA GLU A 223 10.00 -6.78 28.44
C GLU A 223 10.71 -8.06 28.92
N ASN A 224 10.45 -8.50 30.14
CA ASN A 224 11.03 -9.72 30.68
C ASN A 224 10.41 -11.00 30.10
N GLU A 225 9.13 -10.96 29.74
CA GLU A 225 8.36 -12.12 29.24
C GLU A 225 8.24 -12.12 27.72
N ILE A 226 8.88 -11.17 27.00
CA ILE A 226 8.67 -10.93 25.57
C ILE A 226 8.86 -12.17 24.69
N GLY A 227 9.82 -13.04 25.05
CA GLY A 227 10.08 -14.28 24.33
C GLY A 227 8.98 -15.33 24.44
N GLN A 228 7.95 -15.10 25.26
CA GLN A 228 6.78 -15.98 25.39
C GLN A 228 5.62 -15.54 24.48
N PHE A 229 5.76 -14.37 23.83
CA PHE A 229 4.74 -13.82 22.96
C PHE A 229 5.03 -14.16 21.50
N ALA A 230 3.99 -14.63 20.80
CA ALA A 230 3.93 -14.64 19.35
C ALA A 230 3.03 -13.51 18.89
N VAL A 231 3.40 -12.83 17.84
CA VAL A 231 2.68 -11.67 17.30
C VAL A 231 2.37 -11.83 15.83
N ILE A 232 1.29 -11.21 15.41
CA ILE A 232 0.98 -10.95 14.02
C ILE A 232 1.21 -9.47 13.79
N GLU A 233 2.12 -9.15 12.89
CA GLU A 233 2.48 -7.79 12.54
C GLU A 233 2.07 -7.44 11.12
N ARG A 234 1.61 -6.20 10.93
CA ARG A 234 1.38 -5.59 9.62
C ARG A 234 1.86 -4.13 9.66
N ASP A 235 2.78 -3.76 8.77
CA ASP A 235 3.32 -2.39 8.65
C ASP A 235 3.87 -1.78 9.96
N GLY A 236 4.52 -2.59 10.79
CA GLY A 236 5.03 -2.14 12.09
C GLY A 236 3.96 -2.03 13.17
N MET A 237 2.71 -2.41 12.87
CA MET A 237 1.61 -2.44 13.84
C MET A 237 1.32 -3.88 14.26
N ILE A 238 1.30 -4.14 15.57
CA ILE A 238 0.89 -5.44 16.11
C ILE A 238 -0.64 -5.54 16.05
N LEU A 239 -1.13 -6.51 15.29
CA LEU A 239 -2.55 -6.74 15.06
C LEU A 239 -3.15 -7.75 16.04
N ALA A 240 -2.35 -8.75 16.42
CA ALA A 240 -2.74 -9.78 17.37
C ALA A 240 -1.52 -10.28 18.13
N CYS A 241 -1.73 -10.79 19.32
CA CYS A 241 -0.70 -11.50 20.06
C CYS A 241 -1.27 -12.73 20.77
N ALA A 242 -0.39 -13.69 21.01
CA ALA A 242 -0.67 -14.82 21.87
C ALA A 242 0.54 -15.06 22.78
N ALA A 243 0.31 -15.34 24.06
CA ALA A 243 1.36 -15.66 24.99
C ALA A 243 1.23 -17.09 25.50
N LEU A 244 2.36 -17.82 25.53
CA LEU A 244 2.42 -19.18 26.03
C LEU A 244 3.33 -19.23 27.24
N TYR A 245 2.73 -19.54 28.39
CA TYR A 245 3.44 -19.67 29.66
C TYR A 245 3.60 -21.14 30.04
N PRO A 246 4.85 -21.67 30.16
CA PRO A 246 5.07 -22.99 30.72
C PRO A 246 4.74 -22.97 32.20
N LEU A 247 3.75 -23.75 32.63
CA LEU A 247 3.46 -23.93 34.05
C LEU A 247 4.32 -25.09 34.63
N PRO A 248 4.97 -24.88 35.77
CA PRO A 248 5.68 -25.94 36.43
C PRO A 248 4.68 -26.90 37.06
N ALA A 249 4.32 -27.97 36.44
CA ALA A 249 3.86 -29.22 37.02
C ALA A 249 3.26 -30.18 36.00
N ALA A 250 3.57 -31.44 36.19
CA ALA A 250 3.03 -32.62 35.53
C ALA A 250 3.11 -32.61 34.00
N GLU A 251 4.02 -33.39 33.53
CA GLU A 251 4.29 -33.81 32.16
C GLU A 251 3.15 -33.52 31.15
N GLY A 252 3.37 -32.57 30.27
CA GLY A 252 2.67 -32.48 28.98
C GLY A 252 1.40 -31.63 28.87
N GLU A 253 0.96 -30.90 29.87
CA GLU A 253 -0.22 -30.03 29.78
C GLU A 253 0.13 -28.55 29.58
N ILE A 254 -0.33 -27.97 28.48
CA ILE A 254 -0.40 -26.52 28.26
C ILE A 254 -1.60 -25.99 29.06
N ARG A 255 -1.37 -25.22 30.12
CA ARG A 255 -2.45 -24.76 31.01
C ARG A 255 -2.90 -23.32 30.82
N SER A 256 -2.19 -22.47 30.07
CA SER A 256 -2.71 -21.14 29.69
C SER A 256 -2.19 -20.68 28.36
N ALA A 257 -3.07 -20.32 27.45
CA ALA A 257 -2.81 -19.52 26.28
C ALA A 257 -3.70 -18.28 26.37
N GLU A 258 -3.11 -17.09 26.32
CA GLU A 258 -3.83 -15.84 26.22
C GLU A 258 -3.73 -15.35 24.78
N ILE A 259 -4.89 -15.06 24.15
CA ILE A 259 -4.99 -14.57 22.79
C ILE A 259 -5.65 -13.20 22.86
N ALA A 260 -5.01 -12.20 22.28
CA ALA A 260 -5.54 -10.84 22.12
C ALA A 260 -5.40 -10.36 20.67
#